data_9833e22883a27b25153a1c86b296733f
#
_entry.id   9833e22883a27b25153a1c86b296733f
#
_cell.length_a   1.000
_cell.length_b   1.000
_cell.length_c   1.000
_cell.angle_alpha   90.00
_cell.angle_beta   90.00
_cell.angle_gamma   90.00
#
_symmetry.space_group_name_H-M   'P 1'
#
loop_
_entity.id
_entity.type
_entity.pdbx_description
1 polymer ?
#
loop_
_entity_poly.entity_id
_entity_poly.type
_entity_poly.pdbx_seq_one_letter_code
_entity_poly.pdbx_strand_id
1 'polypeptide(L)'
;GIFPTVFQLLRDARPEAEIGCLYEWEGIKYVVDTLSLNYHYHVADCNKTPKELGNMASAYIKEKHPALVAICYDGPDHTGHTEGHDTPAYYEKLKELDIYVGQIVQAVKDAGILDDTIFILTSDHGGIDKGHGGKTMQEMETAFIISGKNIKKGLRFDDVSMMQYDVASTIASIFNLEQPQVWIGRPMKMVFK
;
A
#
# COMPACT_ATOMS: atom_id res chain seq x y z
N GLY A 1 15.30 -9.08 -11.51
CA GLY A 1 16.15 -8.81 -10.34
C GLY A 1 16.38 -10.07 -9.51
N ILE A 2 17.31 -10.02 -8.58
CA ILE A 2 17.60 -11.16 -7.66
C ILE A 2 16.42 -11.38 -6.69
N PHE A 3 15.69 -10.32 -6.40
CA PHE A 3 14.53 -10.32 -5.53
C PHE A 3 13.28 -9.92 -6.34
N PRO A 4 12.49 -10.89 -6.81
CA PRO A 4 11.27 -10.58 -7.54
C PRO A 4 10.28 -9.82 -6.65
N THR A 5 9.56 -8.87 -7.22
CA THR A 5 8.48 -8.16 -6.53
C THR A 5 7.19 -8.99 -6.54
N VAL A 6 6.24 -8.66 -5.68
CA VAL A 6 4.91 -9.28 -5.71
C VAL A 6 4.18 -8.99 -7.04
N PHE A 7 4.47 -7.86 -7.69
CA PHE A 7 3.95 -7.51 -9.01
C PHE A 7 4.47 -8.47 -10.07
N GLN A 8 5.78 -8.78 -10.06
CA GLN A 8 6.36 -9.77 -10.97
C GLN A 8 5.75 -11.15 -10.75
N LEU A 9 5.65 -11.61 -9.51
CA LEU A 9 5.05 -12.91 -9.22
C LEU A 9 3.62 -13.02 -9.74
N LEU A 10 2.83 -11.94 -9.57
CA LEU A 10 1.46 -11.92 -10.07
C LEU A 10 1.44 -11.91 -11.59
N ARG A 11 2.30 -11.14 -12.25
CA ARG A 11 2.43 -11.10 -13.72
C ARG A 11 2.80 -12.46 -14.29
N ASP A 12 3.79 -13.12 -13.69
CA ASP A 12 4.26 -14.44 -14.16
C ASP A 12 3.17 -15.50 -14.01
N ALA A 13 2.41 -15.47 -12.91
CA ALA A 13 1.34 -16.43 -12.66
C ALA A 13 0.04 -16.10 -13.43
N ARG A 14 -0.20 -14.84 -13.75
CA ARG A 14 -1.42 -14.34 -14.40
C ARG A 14 -1.06 -13.27 -15.44
N PRO A 15 -0.62 -13.67 -16.64
CA PRO A 15 -0.14 -12.72 -17.67
C PRO A 15 -1.16 -11.65 -18.07
N GLU A 16 -2.47 -11.96 -17.98
CA GLU A 16 -3.57 -11.05 -18.34
C GLU A 16 -4.04 -10.17 -17.18
N ALA A 17 -3.46 -10.30 -15.97
CA ALA A 17 -3.88 -9.50 -14.83
C ALA A 17 -3.58 -8.01 -15.07
N GLU A 18 -4.56 -7.16 -14.81
CA GLU A 18 -4.35 -5.71 -14.79
C GLU A 18 -3.67 -5.33 -13.46
N ILE A 19 -2.49 -4.72 -13.54
CA ILE A 19 -1.66 -4.40 -12.38
C ILE A 19 -1.20 -2.93 -12.48
N GLY A 20 -1.40 -2.16 -11.41
CA GLY A 20 -1.05 -0.74 -11.38
C GLY A 20 -0.23 -0.34 -10.16
N CYS A 21 0.52 0.77 -10.32
CA CYS A 21 1.18 1.45 -9.21
C CYS A 21 1.15 2.97 -9.45
N LEU A 22 0.57 3.70 -8.50
CA LEU A 22 0.51 5.15 -8.54
C LEU A 22 1.21 5.71 -7.30
N TYR A 23 2.04 6.72 -7.44
CA TYR A 23 2.88 7.19 -6.33
C TYR A 23 3.26 8.67 -6.46
N GLU A 24 3.53 9.29 -5.31
CA GLU A 24 4.01 10.67 -5.19
C GLU A 24 5.55 10.74 -5.11
N TRP A 25 6.19 9.79 -4.43
CA TRP A 25 7.64 9.76 -4.33
C TRP A 25 8.29 9.03 -5.51
N GLU A 26 9.11 9.73 -6.29
CA GLU A 26 9.74 9.19 -7.50
C GLU A 26 10.61 7.93 -7.22
N GLY A 27 11.12 7.78 -5.99
CA GLY A 27 11.92 6.63 -5.58
C GLY A 27 11.21 5.28 -5.74
N ILE A 28 9.88 5.26 -5.71
CA ILE A 28 9.07 4.04 -5.90
C ILE A 28 9.39 3.34 -7.23
N LYS A 29 9.65 4.08 -8.29
CA LYS A 29 9.98 3.51 -9.61
C LYS A 29 11.22 2.61 -9.62
N TYR A 30 12.12 2.76 -8.64
CA TYR A 30 13.34 1.96 -8.54
C TYR A 30 13.15 0.67 -7.74
N VAL A 31 12.09 0.58 -6.95
CA VAL A 31 11.79 -0.60 -6.10
C VAL A 31 10.61 -1.41 -6.64
N VAL A 32 9.76 -0.80 -7.46
CA VAL A 32 8.71 -1.47 -8.20
C VAL A 32 9.26 -2.00 -9.52
N ASP A 33 8.93 -3.24 -9.88
CA ASP A 33 9.21 -3.76 -11.23
C ASP A 33 8.20 -3.20 -12.23
N THR A 34 8.55 -2.09 -12.87
CA THR A 34 7.68 -1.40 -13.81
C THR A 34 7.33 -2.22 -15.06
N LEU A 35 8.13 -3.24 -15.41
CA LEU A 35 7.85 -4.14 -16.53
C LEU A 35 6.70 -5.11 -16.22
N SER A 36 6.39 -5.31 -14.96
CA SER A 36 5.27 -6.14 -14.50
C SER A 36 3.95 -5.39 -14.44
N LEU A 37 3.97 -4.06 -14.61
CA LEU A 37 2.80 -3.20 -14.50
C LEU A 37 2.16 -2.91 -15.86
N ASN A 38 0.81 -2.83 -15.91
CA ASN A 38 0.08 -2.26 -17.06
C ASN A 38 0.05 -0.74 -16.97
N TYR A 39 0.03 -0.21 -15.73
CA TYR A 39 -0.06 1.21 -15.48
C TYR A 39 0.81 1.61 -14.30
N HIS A 40 1.65 2.60 -14.50
CA HIS A 40 2.30 3.30 -13.39
C HIS A 40 2.27 4.81 -13.63
N TYR A 41 2.08 5.56 -12.56
CA TYR A 41 1.97 7.01 -12.65
C TYR A 41 2.63 7.68 -11.44
N HIS A 42 3.53 8.62 -11.73
CA HIS A 42 4.19 9.46 -10.75
C HIS A 42 3.53 10.84 -10.71
N VAL A 43 3.01 11.22 -9.56
CA VAL A 43 2.46 12.55 -9.29
C VAL A 43 3.55 13.38 -8.61
N ALA A 44 4.08 14.37 -9.32
CA ALA A 44 5.35 15.01 -9.00
C ALA A 44 5.40 15.92 -7.75
N ASP A 45 4.29 16.17 -7.05
CA ASP A 45 4.24 17.10 -5.93
C ASP A 45 3.24 16.67 -4.85
N CYS A 46 3.73 15.94 -3.85
CA CYS A 46 2.92 15.42 -2.73
C CYS A 46 2.22 16.50 -1.87
N ASN A 47 2.64 17.76 -1.93
CA ASN A 47 1.99 18.84 -1.20
C ASN A 47 0.78 19.43 -1.94
N LYS A 48 0.78 19.34 -3.26
CA LYS A 48 -0.26 19.93 -4.12
C LYS A 48 -1.22 18.88 -4.66
N THR A 49 -0.85 17.62 -4.63
CA THR A 49 -1.42 16.59 -5.48
C THR A 49 -1.94 15.31 -4.85
N PRO A 50 -2.14 15.18 -3.52
CA PRO A 50 -2.77 13.97 -2.99
C PRO A 50 -4.19 13.79 -3.56
N LYS A 51 -4.87 14.90 -3.88
CA LYS A 51 -6.14 14.88 -4.62
C LYS A 51 -5.99 14.34 -6.04
N GLU A 52 -4.93 14.72 -6.75
CA GLU A 52 -4.66 14.22 -8.11
C GLU A 52 -4.40 12.73 -8.09
N LEU A 53 -3.55 12.25 -7.19
CA LEU A 53 -3.29 10.82 -7.02
C LEU A 53 -4.58 10.04 -6.71
N GLY A 54 -5.40 10.53 -5.79
CA GLY A 54 -6.69 9.94 -5.46
C GLY A 54 -7.65 9.91 -6.64
N ASN A 55 -7.72 10.99 -7.44
CA ASN A 55 -8.54 11.05 -8.64
C ASN A 55 -8.09 10.05 -9.70
N MET A 56 -6.77 9.98 -9.95
CA MET A 56 -6.21 9.08 -10.96
C MET A 56 -6.36 7.62 -10.55
N ALA A 57 -6.10 7.29 -9.29
CA ALA A 57 -6.32 5.94 -8.75
C ALA A 57 -7.80 5.53 -8.87
N SER A 58 -8.72 6.44 -8.52
CA SER A 58 -10.16 6.20 -8.62
C SER A 58 -10.62 5.98 -10.07
N ALA A 59 -10.09 6.76 -11.01
CA ALA A 59 -10.41 6.61 -12.44
C ALA A 59 -9.89 5.27 -12.97
N TYR A 60 -8.62 4.94 -12.65
CA TYR A 60 -8.00 3.68 -13.06
C TYR A 60 -8.76 2.46 -12.52
N ILE A 61 -9.13 2.47 -11.24
CA ILE A 61 -9.90 1.39 -10.63
C ILE A 61 -11.25 1.19 -11.33
N LYS A 62 -11.98 2.28 -11.58
CA LYS A 62 -13.30 2.22 -12.23
C LYS A 62 -13.24 1.77 -13.69
N GLU A 63 -12.19 2.14 -14.41
CA GLU A 63 -12.05 1.81 -15.82
C GLU A 63 -11.48 0.40 -16.05
N LYS A 64 -10.44 0.03 -15.26
CA LYS A 64 -9.63 -1.17 -15.54
C LYS A 64 -9.93 -2.35 -14.61
N HIS A 65 -10.57 -2.14 -13.46
CA HIS A 65 -10.81 -3.18 -12.47
C HIS A 65 -9.53 -3.98 -12.14
N PRO A 66 -8.44 -3.32 -11.71
CA PRO A 66 -7.15 -3.98 -11.56
C PRO A 66 -7.19 -5.14 -10.56
N ALA A 67 -6.46 -6.21 -10.88
CA ALA A 67 -6.26 -7.32 -9.95
C ALA A 67 -5.43 -6.88 -8.73
N LEU A 68 -4.43 -6.02 -8.96
CA LEU A 68 -3.60 -5.44 -7.90
C LEU A 68 -3.28 -3.99 -8.26
N VAL A 69 -3.50 -3.07 -7.32
CA VAL A 69 -3.04 -1.69 -7.44
C VAL A 69 -2.39 -1.25 -6.13
N ALA A 70 -1.18 -0.70 -6.22
CA ALA A 70 -0.52 0.00 -5.12
C ALA A 70 -0.67 1.50 -5.31
N ILE A 71 -1.00 2.21 -4.23
CA ILE A 71 -1.15 3.66 -4.22
C ILE A 71 -0.32 4.19 -3.05
N CYS A 72 0.73 4.94 -3.36
CA CYS A 72 1.72 5.41 -2.37
C CYS A 72 1.64 6.92 -2.21
N TYR A 73 1.12 7.37 -1.08
CA TYR A 73 1.13 8.77 -0.67
C TYR A 73 2.41 9.08 0.11
N ASP A 74 3.11 10.15 -0.27
CA ASP A 74 4.33 10.65 0.39
C ASP A 74 4.03 11.73 1.43
N GLY A 75 2.82 12.30 1.38
CA GLY A 75 2.42 13.46 2.17
C GLY A 75 2.63 13.36 3.68
N PRO A 76 2.37 12.22 4.37
CA PRO A 76 2.61 12.11 5.81
C PRO A 76 4.09 12.27 6.15
N ASP A 77 4.97 11.58 5.43
CA ASP A 77 6.41 11.64 5.67
C ASP A 77 6.97 13.03 5.34
N HIS A 78 6.60 13.61 4.20
CA HIS A 78 6.99 14.97 3.85
C HIS A 78 6.58 16.00 4.92
N THR A 79 5.37 15.87 5.48
CA THR A 79 4.92 16.73 6.58
C THR A 79 5.71 16.45 7.85
N GLY A 80 6.03 15.18 8.12
CA GLY A 80 6.91 14.78 9.20
C GLY A 80 8.28 15.47 9.14
N HIS A 81 8.90 15.49 7.98
CA HIS A 81 10.20 16.16 7.75
C HIS A 81 10.14 17.67 7.90
N THR A 82 9.05 18.31 7.50
CA THR A 82 8.93 19.80 7.54
C THR A 82 8.43 20.30 8.87
N GLU A 83 7.35 19.72 9.40
CA GLU A 83 6.64 20.20 10.60
C GLU A 83 6.88 19.32 11.83
N GLY A 84 7.38 18.11 11.64
CA GLY A 84 7.60 17.11 12.68
C GLY A 84 6.51 16.02 12.70
N HIS A 85 6.95 14.79 12.96
CA HIS A 85 6.06 13.68 13.28
C HIS A 85 5.37 13.93 14.62
N ASP A 86 4.19 13.36 14.81
CA ASP A 86 3.38 13.51 16.04
C ASP A 86 2.99 14.98 16.36
N THR A 87 2.85 15.82 15.33
CA THR A 87 2.41 17.22 15.45
C THR A 87 0.98 17.40 14.94
N PRO A 88 0.30 18.52 15.33
CA PRO A 88 -1.02 18.81 14.77
C PRO A 88 -1.03 18.88 13.24
N ALA A 89 0.01 19.42 12.61
CA ALA A 89 0.12 19.49 11.15
C ALA A 89 0.19 18.09 10.52
N TYR A 90 0.93 17.17 11.13
CA TYR A 90 1.02 15.78 10.70
C TYR A 90 -0.35 15.09 10.76
N TYR A 91 -1.10 15.26 11.85
CA TYR A 91 -2.44 14.68 12.00
C TYR A 91 -3.47 15.30 11.05
N GLU A 92 -3.37 16.60 10.76
CA GLU A 92 -4.23 17.20 9.72
C GLU A 92 -3.93 16.63 8.33
N LYS A 93 -2.66 16.35 8.01
CA LYS A 93 -2.28 15.67 6.79
C LYS A 93 -2.87 14.25 6.72
N LEU A 94 -2.83 13.49 7.80
CA LEU A 94 -3.46 12.17 7.86
C LEU A 94 -4.98 12.24 7.63
N LYS A 95 -5.66 13.24 8.20
CA LYS A 95 -7.10 13.44 7.95
C LYS A 95 -7.39 13.82 6.50
N GLU A 96 -6.53 14.62 5.89
CA GLU A 96 -6.63 14.93 4.46
C GLU A 96 -6.52 13.64 3.61
N LEU A 97 -5.54 12.80 3.89
CA LEU A 97 -5.33 11.56 3.14
C LEU A 97 -6.46 10.54 3.37
N ASP A 98 -7.04 10.50 4.55
CA ASP A 98 -8.19 9.63 4.85
C ASP A 98 -9.38 9.94 3.91
N ILE A 99 -9.56 11.21 3.53
CA ILE A 99 -10.58 11.60 2.55
C ILE A 99 -10.32 10.92 1.19
N TYR A 100 -9.05 10.89 0.74
CA TYR A 100 -8.70 10.25 -0.53
C TYR A 100 -8.70 8.73 -0.47
N VAL A 101 -8.37 8.15 0.68
CA VAL A 101 -8.59 6.71 0.93
C VAL A 101 -10.09 6.38 0.84
N GLY A 102 -10.94 7.20 1.46
CA GLY A 102 -12.40 7.08 1.35
C GLY A 102 -12.89 7.18 -0.11
N GLN A 103 -12.32 8.10 -0.90
CA GLN A 103 -12.61 8.24 -2.32
C GLN A 103 -12.23 6.99 -3.13
N ILE A 104 -11.08 6.37 -2.84
CA ILE A 104 -10.64 5.12 -3.46
C ILE A 104 -11.60 3.97 -3.12
N VAL A 105 -11.99 3.85 -1.85
CA VAL A 105 -13.00 2.86 -1.42
C VAL A 105 -14.32 3.07 -2.15
N GLN A 106 -14.75 4.33 -2.33
CA GLN A 106 -15.96 4.64 -3.08
C GLN A 106 -15.83 4.26 -4.57
N ALA A 107 -14.64 4.49 -5.17
CA ALA A 107 -14.38 4.08 -6.55
C ALA A 107 -14.49 2.56 -6.76
N VAL A 108 -13.99 1.76 -5.82
CA VAL A 108 -14.14 0.30 -5.82
C VAL A 108 -15.63 -0.11 -5.75
N LYS A 109 -16.40 0.62 -4.95
CA LYS A 109 -17.85 0.43 -4.81
C LYS A 109 -18.59 0.76 -6.10
N ASP A 110 -18.28 1.91 -6.69
CA ASP A 110 -18.87 2.38 -7.95
C ASP A 110 -18.53 1.46 -9.12
N ALA A 111 -17.35 0.83 -9.09
CA ALA A 111 -16.93 -0.19 -10.04
C ALA A 111 -17.66 -1.54 -9.86
N GLY A 112 -18.41 -1.73 -8.78
CA GLY A 112 -19.14 -2.98 -8.50
C GLY A 112 -18.27 -4.16 -8.07
N ILE A 113 -17.02 -3.90 -7.65
CA ILE A 113 -16.03 -4.94 -7.29
C ILE A 113 -15.72 -5.02 -5.78
N LEU A 114 -16.50 -4.31 -4.95
CA LEU A 114 -16.25 -4.23 -3.51
C LEU A 114 -16.23 -5.61 -2.83
N ASP A 115 -17.17 -6.48 -3.19
CA ASP A 115 -17.29 -7.81 -2.59
C ASP A 115 -16.16 -8.78 -2.99
N ASP A 116 -15.40 -8.41 -4.02
CA ASP A 116 -14.22 -9.16 -4.50
C ASP A 116 -12.89 -8.49 -4.12
N THR A 117 -12.94 -7.36 -3.42
CA THR A 117 -11.76 -6.57 -3.08
C THR A 117 -11.27 -6.84 -1.66
N ILE A 118 -9.94 -6.83 -1.49
CA ILE A 118 -9.24 -6.75 -0.22
C ILE A 118 -8.47 -5.43 -0.20
N PHE A 119 -8.65 -4.64 0.86
CA PHE A 119 -7.89 -3.43 1.13
C PHE A 119 -6.79 -3.74 2.13
N ILE A 120 -5.58 -3.28 1.84
CA ILE A 120 -4.46 -3.26 2.76
C ILE A 120 -4.00 -1.80 2.87
N LEU A 121 -3.95 -1.27 4.09
CA LEU A 121 -3.37 0.03 4.40
C LEU A 121 -2.18 -0.21 5.33
N THR A 122 -1.03 0.30 4.94
CA THR A 122 0.22 0.17 5.68
C THR A 122 1.12 1.37 5.40
N SER A 123 2.19 1.52 6.15
CA SER A 123 3.29 2.43 5.87
C SER A 123 4.60 1.66 5.80
N ASP A 124 5.62 2.23 5.22
CA ASP A 124 6.97 1.67 5.10
C ASP A 124 7.79 1.85 6.40
N HIS A 125 7.59 2.94 7.10
CA HIS A 125 8.22 3.26 8.39
C HIS A 125 7.31 4.19 9.23
N GLY A 126 7.72 4.43 10.46
CA GLY A 126 7.22 5.50 11.32
C GLY A 126 8.18 6.68 11.31
N GLY A 127 8.15 7.54 12.34
CA GLY A 127 9.05 8.69 12.42
C GLY A 127 9.09 9.31 13.81
N ILE A 128 10.13 10.09 14.07
CA ILE A 128 10.32 10.85 15.33
C ILE A 128 10.89 12.22 14.99
N ASP A 129 10.43 13.25 15.69
CA ASP A 129 10.82 14.63 15.41
C ASP A 129 10.64 14.97 13.92
N LYS A 130 11.71 15.30 13.21
CA LYS A 130 11.72 15.62 11.78
C LYS A 130 12.46 14.56 10.94
N GLY A 131 12.53 13.32 11.39
CA GLY A 131 13.27 12.28 10.70
C GLY A 131 12.78 10.86 10.98
N HIS A 132 13.48 9.92 10.35
CA HIS A 132 13.27 8.48 10.50
C HIS A 132 14.56 7.74 10.12
N GLY A 133 14.55 6.38 10.17
CA GLY A 133 15.69 5.53 9.80
C GLY A 133 16.55 5.12 10.99
N GLY A 134 16.19 5.51 12.20
CA GLY A 134 16.81 5.04 13.44
C GLY A 134 16.25 3.70 13.93
N LYS A 135 16.40 3.45 15.23
CA LYS A 135 16.04 2.17 15.87
C LYS A 135 15.00 2.32 16.97
N THR A 136 14.35 3.48 17.06
CA THR A 136 13.28 3.68 18.02
C THR A 136 12.01 2.99 17.59
N MET A 137 11.12 2.69 18.53
CA MET A 137 9.82 2.11 18.19
C MET A 137 9.00 3.05 17.32
N GLN A 138 9.06 4.37 17.56
CA GLN A 138 8.36 5.37 16.76
C GLN A 138 8.77 5.35 15.29
N GLU A 139 10.04 5.02 14.99
CA GLU A 139 10.55 4.96 13.62
C GLU A 139 10.28 3.60 12.94
N MET A 140 10.23 2.52 13.72
CA MET A 140 10.13 1.16 13.19
C MET A 140 8.70 0.61 13.19
N GLU A 141 7.83 1.11 14.05
CA GLU A 141 6.45 0.63 14.13
C GLU A 141 5.61 1.22 13.01
N THR A 142 4.89 0.36 12.28
CA THR A 142 4.04 0.74 11.16
C THR A 142 2.62 0.24 11.38
N ALA A 143 1.64 0.97 10.84
CA ALA A 143 0.27 0.52 10.82
C ALA A 143 0.09 -0.63 9.82
N PHE A 144 -0.77 -1.59 10.14
CA PHE A 144 -1.26 -2.59 9.20
C PHE A 144 -2.75 -2.81 9.42
N ILE A 145 -3.55 -2.45 8.42
CA ILE A 145 -4.99 -2.63 8.42
C ILE A 145 -5.36 -3.45 7.19
N ILE A 146 -6.11 -4.54 7.38
CA ILE A 146 -6.60 -5.36 6.27
C ILE A 146 -8.10 -5.58 6.41
N SER A 147 -8.84 -5.42 5.32
CA SER A 147 -10.27 -5.68 5.30
C SER A 147 -10.75 -6.09 3.90
N GLY A 148 -11.91 -6.74 3.82
CA GLY A 148 -12.54 -7.11 2.55
C GLY A 148 -12.91 -8.59 2.45
N LYS A 149 -12.87 -9.10 1.20
CA LYS A 149 -13.27 -10.48 0.88
C LYS A 149 -12.48 -11.51 1.69
N ASN A 150 -13.21 -12.39 2.38
CA ASN A 150 -12.64 -13.48 3.20
C ASN A 150 -11.71 -13.03 4.34
N ILE A 151 -11.72 -11.76 4.72
CA ILE A 151 -10.97 -11.26 5.87
C ILE A 151 -11.83 -11.31 7.14
N LYS A 152 -11.26 -11.78 8.24
CA LYS A 152 -11.90 -11.76 9.56
C LYS A 152 -12.09 -10.32 10.04
N LYS A 153 -13.25 -10.04 10.63
CA LYS A 153 -13.56 -8.73 11.22
C LYS A 153 -13.12 -8.68 12.68
N GLY A 154 -12.63 -7.53 13.11
CA GLY A 154 -12.29 -7.25 14.51
C GLY A 154 -11.08 -8.01 15.03
N LEU A 155 -10.26 -8.59 14.13
CA LEU A 155 -9.01 -9.21 14.53
C LEU A 155 -8.00 -8.13 14.93
N ARG A 156 -7.24 -8.40 16.00
CA ARG A 156 -6.12 -7.60 16.46
C ARG A 156 -4.85 -8.44 16.44
N PHE A 157 -3.70 -7.79 16.32
CA PHE A 157 -2.37 -8.44 16.29
C PHE A 157 -1.65 -8.33 17.64
N ASP A 158 -2.38 -8.36 18.75
CA ASP A 158 -1.84 -8.12 20.10
C ASP A 158 -0.75 -9.14 20.49
N ASP A 159 -0.83 -10.36 19.98
CA ASP A 159 0.08 -11.47 20.33
C ASP A 159 0.94 -11.94 19.13
N VAL A 160 0.98 -11.18 18.04
CA VAL A 160 1.69 -11.60 16.82
C VAL A 160 2.55 -10.46 16.28
N SER A 161 3.84 -10.72 16.16
CA SER A 161 4.74 -9.82 15.44
C SER A 161 4.51 -9.92 13.94
N MET A 162 4.33 -8.78 13.30
CA MET A 162 4.33 -8.62 11.86
C MET A 162 5.49 -7.71 11.46
N MET A 163 6.21 -8.13 10.44
CA MET A 163 7.31 -7.35 9.87
C MET A 163 6.86 -6.75 8.53
N GLN A 164 7.47 -5.65 8.13
CA GLN A 164 7.11 -4.97 6.88
C GLN A 164 7.18 -5.89 5.65
N TYR A 165 8.15 -6.77 5.58
CA TYR A 165 8.29 -7.74 4.49
C TYR A 165 7.21 -8.85 4.51
N ASP A 166 6.41 -9.00 5.58
CA ASP A 166 5.28 -9.93 5.64
C ASP A 166 4.09 -9.45 4.80
N VAL A 167 4.05 -8.15 4.46
CA VAL A 167 3.01 -7.58 3.59
C VAL A 167 3.04 -8.21 2.21
N ALA A 168 4.21 -8.27 1.57
CA ALA A 168 4.36 -8.89 0.24
C ALA A 168 3.99 -10.38 0.27
N SER A 169 4.41 -11.11 1.32
CA SER A 169 4.06 -12.52 1.53
C SER A 169 2.56 -12.73 1.75
N THR A 170 1.90 -11.79 2.43
CA THR A 170 0.44 -11.82 2.63
C THR A 170 -0.29 -11.59 1.31
N ILE A 171 0.15 -10.62 0.49
CA ILE A 171 -0.40 -10.38 -0.84
C ILE A 171 -0.20 -11.62 -1.74
N ALA A 172 0.99 -12.21 -1.74
CA ALA A 172 1.25 -13.46 -2.48
C ALA A 172 0.28 -14.58 -2.06
N SER A 173 0.01 -14.72 -0.75
CA SER A 173 -0.95 -15.69 -0.23
C SER A 173 -2.40 -15.41 -0.67
N ILE A 174 -2.81 -14.13 -0.76
CA ILE A 174 -4.14 -13.73 -1.27
C ILE A 174 -4.33 -14.22 -2.71
N PHE A 175 -3.31 -14.09 -3.54
CA PHE A 175 -3.34 -14.52 -4.93
C PHE A 175 -3.00 -15.99 -5.16
N ASN A 176 -2.69 -16.74 -4.10
CA ASN A 176 -2.21 -18.13 -4.14
C ASN A 176 -0.95 -18.27 -5.00
N LEU A 177 -0.02 -17.35 -4.86
CA LEU A 177 1.28 -17.37 -5.55
C LEU A 177 2.31 -18.13 -4.72
N GLU A 178 3.21 -18.83 -5.40
CA GLU A 178 4.36 -19.44 -4.75
C GLU A 178 5.35 -18.36 -4.30
N GLN A 179 5.72 -18.39 -3.03
CA GLN A 179 6.67 -17.43 -2.46
C GLN A 179 8.09 -17.82 -2.86
N PRO A 180 8.89 -16.88 -3.42
CA PRO A 180 10.27 -17.16 -3.77
C PRO A 180 11.12 -17.54 -2.56
N GLN A 181 12.05 -18.46 -2.72
CA GLN A 181 12.94 -18.91 -1.66
C GLN A 181 13.75 -17.77 -1.00
N VAL A 182 14.02 -16.69 -1.76
CA VAL A 182 14.75 -15.51 -1.25
C VAL A 182 13.92 -14.59 -0.37
N TRP A 183 12.61 -14.78 -0.30
CA TRP A 183 11.75 -14.00 0.59
C TRP A 183 11.73 -14.64 1.98
N ILE A 184 11.96 -13.83 3.01
CA ILE A 184 11.91 -14.25 4.41
C ILE A 184 10.57 -13.94 5.08
N GLY A 185 9.69 -13.20 4.41
CA GLY A 185 8.37 -12.82 4.92
C GLY A 185 7.45 -14.02 5.15
N ARG A 186 6.55 -13.88 6.11
CA ARG A 186 5.55 -14.88 6.46
C ARG A 186 4.15 -14.32 6.17
N PRO A 187 3.32 -15.02 5.40
CA PRO A 187 1.95 -14.55 5.18
C PRO A 187 1.15 -14.55 6.47
N MET A 188 0.42 -13.48 6.73
CA MET A 188 -0.45 -13.31 7.91
C MET A 188 -1.72 -14.17 7.78
N LYS A 189 -1.56 -15.50 7.73
CA LYS A 189 -2.67 -16.45 7.48
C LYS A 189 -3.82 -16.33 8.47
N MET A 190 -3.56 -15.82 9.66
CA MET A 190 -4.57 -15.66 10.71
C MET A 190 -5.67 -14.64 10.33
N VAL A 191 -5.44 -13.76 9.36
CA VAL A 191 -6.42 -12.75 8.91
C VAL A 191 -7.54 -13.35 8.07
N PHE A 192 -7.33 -14.51 7.46
CA PHE A 192 -8.30 -15.14 6.58
C PHE A 192 -9.36 -15.94 7.38
N LYS A 193 -10.58 -15.98 6.82
CA LYS A 193 -11.70 -16.79 7.34
C LYS A 193 -11.47 -18.27 7.10
#